data_c4e34d0991af4bf862992ae4a4a56661
#
_entry.id   c4e34d0991af4bf862992ae4a4a56661
#
_cell.length_a   1.000
_cell.length_b   1.000
_cell.length_c   1.000
_cell.angle_alpha   90.00
_cell.angle_beta   90.00
_cell.angle_gamma   90.00
#
_symmetry.space_group_name_H-M   'P 1'
#
loop_
_entity.id
_entity.type
_entity.pdbx_description
1 polymer ?
#
loop_
_entity_poly.entity_id
_entity_poly.type
_entity_poly.pdbx_seq_one_letter_code
_entity_poly.pdbx_strand_id
1 'polypeptide(L)'
;MNSPLLEKISQPSDLKKLSGQQVEQLCADIREFLLENVSKTGGHLASNLGAVELTVALHRVFATPQDEIVFDVGHQCYTHKLLTGRREGFAKLRQLDGLSGFPNPNESEHDAFISGHGNTALSVGIGIAWAKKLRGEPGQVIVLIGDGAFTGGMVYEGMNNIGSLDNLLVVLNDNKMSISKNVGALSRYLKRLRTTNRYFDAKENVRSFLDHVPVVGTPLKVAIQNSKAMVRRAMYHSTMFEDMGFHYYGPFDGNNEQEVERILRSIHKQPGPHFLHVVTKKGKGYAPAESNPGNFHGVSKFDLIDSIPDPEVAPKESFSTVFGNLLNQEGAADKTICAITAAMKYGTGLQFFAHTHPERFFDVGMAEQHAVTFAAGLASQGMLPVVCIYSTFLQRSYDQIIHDVNLLNENVVFAIDRAGFVPADGETHQGIFDPAFLSQVGIPIYSPSNYAELRHWLPILLGKDQKGPRAIRYPRGGESAVLAAYGCSGKAYDRMHTAPGAQVALVSYADEVEDVLQAAQILGEENLPCDVYKLVKVFPFTDDLIEEIRRYPVVLFAEECVACGGIGEHLEAALYQAGWKGTYIHRAVENVRLPHATVPQIKEATGLDAAHLAQAVREHRKGETAS
;
A
#
# COMPACT_ATOMS: atom_id res chain seq x y z
N MET A 1 21.04 24.34 1.16
CA MET A 1 20.68 25.77 1.32
C MET A 1 20.20 26.01 2.73
N ASN A 2 20.50 27.15 3.32
CA ASN A 2 20.02 27.46 4.67
C ASN A 2 18.54 27.84 4.60
N SER A 3 17.66 27.02 5.17
CA SER A 3 16.24 27.37 5.39
C SER A 3 16.07 27.92 6.81
N PRO A 4 16.41 29.20 7.03
CA PRO A 4 16.65 29.75 8.39
C PRO A 4 15.38 29.74 9.26
N LEU A 5 14.21 29.58 8.65
CA LEU A 5 12.97 29.49 9.40
C LEU A 5 12.63 28.06 9.80
N LEU A 6 12.78 27.10 8.88
CA LEU A 6 12.61 25.67 9.18
C LEU A 6 13.61 25.17 10.24
N GLU A 7 14.83 25.71 10.27
CA GLU A 7 15.85 25.39 11.27
C GLU A 7 15.44 25.76 12.71
N LYS A 8 14.55 26.72 12.86
CA LYS A 8 14.04 27.17 14.18
C LYS A 8 12.85 26.36 14.68
N ILE A 9 12.33 25.47 13.87
CA ILE A 9 11.19 24.62 14.24
C ILE A 9 11.71 23.27 14.72
N SER A 10 11.60 23.00 16.00
CA SER A 10 11.96 21.74 16.63
C SER A 10 10.75 21.00 17.22
N GLN A 11 9.64 21.70 17.43
CA GLN A 11 8.40 21.15 17.97
C GLN A 11 7.18 21.93 17.48
N PRO A 12 5.98 21.34 17.48
CA PRO A 12 4.77 22.00 16.97
C PRO A 12 4.42 23.33 17.65
N SER A 13 4.77 23.52 18.91
CA SER A 13 4.53 24.77 19.64
C SER A 13 5.28 25.97 19.07
N ASP A 14 6.39 25.76 18.35
CA ASP A 14 7.15 26.85 17.74
C ASP A 14 6.37 27.52 16.61
N LEU A 15 5.50 26.78 15.91
CA LEU A 15 4.63 27.30 14.85
C LEU A 15 3.65 28.36 15.35
N LYS A 16 3.21 28.25 16.61
CA LYS A 16 2.21 29.17 17.20
C LYS A 16 2.75 30.60 17.37
N LYS A 17 4.08 30.77 17.33
CA LYS A 17 4.78 32.07 17.48
C LYS A 17 4.96 32.79 16.14
N LEU A 18 4.73 32.12 15.01
CA LEU A 18 4.99 32.68 13.68
C LEU A 18 3.87 33.62 13.22
N SER A 19 4.24 34.73 12.57
CA SER A 19 3.31 35.58 11.83
C SER A 19 2.84 34.89 10.55
N GLY A 20 1.73 35.34 9.96
CA GLY A 20 1.22 34.79 8.70
C GLY A 20 2.24 34.79 7.55
N GLN A 21 3.02 35.87 7.41
CA GLN A 21 4.08 35.97 6.40
C GLN A 21 5.22 34.94 6.66
N GLN A 22 5.57 34.71 7.94
CA GLN A 22 6.55 33.70 8.29
C GLN A 22 6.06 32.27 8.03
N VAL A 23 4.75 32.03 8.20
CA VAL A 23 4.16 30.73 7.89
C VAL A 23 4.17 30.45 6.39
N GLU A 24 3.87 31.44 5.56
CA GLU A 24 3.98 31.32 4.10
C GLU A 24 5.41 31.00 3.66
N GLN A 25 6.40 31.70 4.24
CA GLN A 25 7.81 31.39 4.00
C GLN A 25 8.20 29.98 4.49
N LEU A 26 7.72 29.56 5.66
CA LEU A 26 7.96 28.22 6.19
C LEU A 26 7.41 27.14 5.24
N CYS A 27 6.23 27.34 4.65
CA CYS A 27 5.68 26.41 3.67
C CYS A 27 6.55 26.31 2.41
N ALA A 28 7.16 27.40 1.98
CA ALA A 28 8.13 27.39 0.88
C ALA A 28 9.42 26.67 1.26
N ASP A 29 9.99 26.95 2.43
CA ASP A 29 11.18 26.29 2.96
C ASP A 29 11.00 24.77 3.10
N ILE A 30 9.83 24.33 3.58
CA ILE A 30 9.50 22.89 3.70
C ILE A 30 9.48 22.24 2.31
N ARG A 31 8.89 22.88 1.29
CA ARG A 31 8.88 22.31 -0.06
C ARG A 31 10.29 22.15 -0.65
N GLU A 32 11.10 23.18 -0.52
CA GLU A 32 12.49 23.13 -0.98
C GLU A 32 13.26 22.02 -0.29
N PHE A 33 13.12 21.90 1.04
CA PHE A 33 13.72 20.84 1.82
C PHE A 33 13.27 19.44 1.37
N LEU A 34 11.96 19.24 1.13
CA LEU A 34 11.41 17.97 0.66
C LEU A 34 11.93 17.62 -0.74
N LEU A 35 11.99 18.57 -1.65
CA LEU A 35 12.54 18.37 -2.99
C LEU A 35 14.01 17.92 -2.92
N GLU A 36 14.84 18.64 -2.15
CA GLU A 36 16.26 18.32 -2.02
C GLU A 36 16.51 16.96 -1.38
N ASN A 37 15.78 16.59 -0.33
CA ASN A 37 16.02 15.34 0.38
C ASN A 37 15.41 14.13 -0.34
N VAL A 38 14.16 14.23 -0.81
CA VAL A 38 13.49 13.11 -1.49
C VAL A 38 14.16 12.81 -2.84
N SER A 39 14.73 13.79 -3.54
CA SER A 39 15.53 13.53 -4.75
C SER A 39 16.71 12.61 -4.47
N LYS A 40 17.36 12.75 -3.29
CA LYS A 40 18.53 11.97 -2.87
C LYS A 40 18.18 10.61 -2.27
N THR A 41 17.07 10.49 -1.55
CA THR A 41 16.71 9.28 -0.82
C THR A 41 15.66 8.43 -1.56
N GLY A 42 14.87 9.03 -2.44
CA GLY A 42 13.60 8.50 -2.89
C GLY A 42 12.50 8.74 -1.85
N GLY A 43 11.26 8.43 -2.20
CA GLY A 43 10.12 8.56 -1.29
C GLY A 43 8.85 9.04 -1.99
N HIS A 44 7.84 9.44 -1.19
CA HIS A 44 6.57 9.95 -1.70
C HIS A 44 6.66 11.47 -1.86
N LEU A 45 6.79 11.96 -3.10
CA LEU A 45 7.04 13.37 -3.34
C LEU A 45 5.76 14.18 -3.56
N ALA A 46 5.00 13.86 -4.61
CA ALA A 46 3.88 14.70 -5.04
C ALA A 46 2.78 14.86 -3.97
N SER A 47 2.53 13.82 -3.20
CA SER A 47 1.53 13.84 -2.12
C SER A 47 1.96 14.75 -0.96
N ASN A 48 3.25 14.72 -0.60
CA ASN A 48 3.81 15.58 0.45
C ASN A 48 3.83 17.05 0.04
N LEU A 49 4.26 17.35 -1.19
CA LEU A 49 4.25 18.74 -1.71
C LEU A 49 2.84 19.34 -1.72
N GLY A 50 1.82 18.52 -1.98
CA GLY A 50 0.42 18.95 -1.98
C GLY A 50 -0.18 19.23 -0.60
N ALA A 51 0.37 18.63 0.46
CA ALA A 51 -0.19 18.65 1.81
C ALA A 51 0.53 19.60 2.78
N VAL A 52 1.48 20.41 2.33
CA VAL A 52 2.33 21.26 3.21
C VAL A 52 1.48 22.23 4.01
N GLU A 53 0.71 23.11 3.35
CA GLU A 53 -0.11 24.14 4.01
C GLU A 53 -1.14 23.53 4.94
N LEU A 54 -1.79 22.45 4.50
CA LEU A 54 -2.78 21.74 5.32
C LEU A 54 -2.15 21.21 6.61
N THR A 55 -0.98 20.58 6.52
CA THR A 55 -0.29 20.01 7.68
C THR A 55 0.22 21.11 8.62
N VAL A 56 0.76 22.22 8.09
CA VAL A 56 1.16 23.38 8.89
C VAL A 56 -0.04 23.96 9.64
N ALA A 57 -1.18 24.15 8.96
CA ALA A 57 -2.40 24.68 9.58
C ALA A 57 -2.92 23.75 10.70
N LEU A 58 -2.87 22.43 10.51
CA LEU A 58 -3.23 21.46 11.55
C LEU A 58 -2.36 21.64 12.80
N HIS A 59 -1.04 21.71 12.67
CA HIS A 59 -0.12 21.88 13.79
C HIS A 59 -0.16 23.29 14.43
N ARG A 60 -0.67 24.28 13.74
CA ARG A 60 -0.90 25.61 14.31
C ARG A 60 -2.15 25.67 15.20
N VAL A 61 -3.13 24.81 14.94
CA VAL A 61 -4.39 24.77 15.68
C VAL A 61 -4.36 23.70 16.78
N PHE A 62 -3.96 22.51 16.44
CA PHE A 62 -3.95 21.36 17.33
C PHE A 62 -2.60 21.17 18.04
N ALA A 63 -2.61 20.61 19.23
CA ALA A 63 -1.44 20.46 20.09
C ALA A 63 -1.09 18.96 20.25
N THR A 64 -0.34 18.40 19.29
CA THR A 64 0.16 17.03 19.42
C THR A 64 1.26 16.94 20.48
N PRO A 65 1.35 15.82 21.26
CA PRO A 65 0.58 14.58 21.14
C PRO A 65 -0.79 14.56 21.84
N GLN A 66 -1.18 15.61 22.59
CA GLN A 66 -2.47 15.64 23.29
C GLN A 66 -3.66 15.57 22.29
N ASP A 67 -3.58 16.34 21.18
CA ASP A 67 -4.42 16.14 20.02
C ASP A 67 -3.72 15.13 19.09
N GLU A 68 -4.45 14.17 18.56
CA GLU A 68 -3.86 13.10 17.77
C GLU A 68 -4.21 13.22 16.29
N ILE A 69 -3.20 13.13 15.41
CA ILE A 69 -3.39 13.16 13.95
C ILE A 69 -3.14 11.76 13.41
N VAL A 70 -4.20 11.13 12.89
CA VAL A 70 -4.15 9.81 12.24
C VAL A 70 -4.15 10.01 10.73
N PHE A 71 -3.11 9.54 10.07
CA PHE A 71 -2.96 9.64 8.62
C PHE A 71 -3.45 8.37 7.95
N ASP A 72 -4.33 8.48 6.95
CA ASP A 72 -4.69 7.36 6.11
C ASP A 72 -3.61 7.12 5.04
N VAL A 73 -3.22 5.87 4.83
CA VAL A 73 -1.99 5.47 4.12
C VAL A 73 -0.72 6.03 4.79
N GLY A 74 -0.71 7.32 5.09
CA GLY A 74 0.39 7.99 5.79
C GLY A 74 1.57 8.44 4.91
N HIS A 75 1.53 8.19 3.61
CA HIS A 75 2.59 8.58 2.68
C HIS A 75 2.77 10.10 2.51
N GLN A 76 1.84 10.93 3.02
CA GLN A 76 1.86 12.40 3.02
C GLN A 76 2.31 13.00 4.35
N CYS A 77 2.99 12.26 5.21
CA CYS A 77 3.35 12.67 6.58
C CYS A 77 4.68 13.42 6.71
N TYR A 78 5.43 13.69 5.64
CA TYR A 78 6.79 14.23 5.75
C TYR A 78 6.81 15.63 6.38
N THR A 79 5.87 16.51 6.04
CA THR A 79 5.72 17.80 6.72
C THR A 79 5.44 17.63 8.21
N HIS A 80 4.60 16.67 8.61
CA HIS A 80 4.36 16.34 10.01
C HIS A 80 5.65 15.91 10.72
N LYS A 81 6.46 15.04 10.10
CA LYS A 81 7.75 14.62 10.65
C LYS A 81 8.74 15.78 10.80
N LEU A 82 8.78 16.71 9.85
CA LEU A 82 9.61 17.92 9.95
C LEU A 82 9.17 18.81 11.12
N LEU A 83 7.88 19.04 11.28
CA LEU A 83 7.33 19.92 12.32
C LEU A 83 7.39 19.31 13.73
N THR A 84 7.63 18.02 13.83
CA THR A 84 7.78 17.28 15.10
C THR A 84 9.24 16.89 15.40
N GLY A 85 10.21 17.66 14.86
CA GLY A 85 11.61 17.61 15.25
C GLY A 85 12.48 16.56 14.56
N ARG A 86 11.98 15.86 13.54
CA ARG A 86 12.70 14.75 12.88
C ARG A 86 13.46 15.14 11.61
N ARG A 87 13.79 16.42 11.44
CA ARG A 87 14.45 16.97 10.24
C ARG A 87 15.73 16.24 9.86
N GLU A 88 16.59 15.96 10.84
CA GLU A 88 17.89 15.33 10.60
C GLU A 88 17.76 13.90 10.05
N GLY A 89 16.70 13.19 10.44
CA GLY A 89 16.41 11.84 9.99
C GLY A 89 16.12 11.72 8.47
N PHE A 90 15.79 12.83 7.81
CA PHE A 90 15.53 12.83 6.37
C PHE A 90 16.74 12.46 5.51
N ALA A 91 17.97 12.62 6.01
CA ALA A 91 19.18 12.16 5.33
C ALA A 91 19.20 10.65 5.11
N LYS A 92 18.48 9.89 5.96
CA LYS A 92 18.31 8.43 5.87
C LYS A 92 16.83 8.04 5.71
N LEU A 93 16.01 8.89 5.11
CA LEU A 93 14.59 8.57 4.86
C LEU A 93 14.47 7.26 4.08
N ARG A 94 13.67 6.31 4.60
CA ARG A 94 13.40 4.99 3.99
C ARG A 94 14.65 4.12 3.80
N GLN A 95 15.62 4.26 4.67
CA GLN A 95 16.85 3.45 4.70
C GLN A 95 16.96 2.73 6.06
N LEU A 96 17.83 1.74 6.13
CA LEU A 96 18.11 0.99 7.36
C LEU A 96 18.58 1.96 8.46
N ASP A 97 18.03 1.80 9.66
CA ASP A 97 18.25 2.68 10.82
C ASP A 97 17.94 4.15 10.54
N GLY A 98 17.06 4.40 9.61
CA GLY A 98 16.62 5.73 9.20
C GLY A 98 15.16 6.00 9.49
N LEU A 99 14.70 7.16 9.01
CA LEU A 99 13.33 7.61 9.19
C LEU A 99 12.36 6.81 8.31
N SER A 100 11.26 6.32 8.88
CA SER A 100 10.20 5.65 8.13
C SER A 100 9.52 6.60 7.13
N GLY A 101 9.13 6.07 5.98
CA GLY A 101 8.32 6.79 4.99
C GLY A 101 6.85 6.99 5.39
N PHE A 102 6.44 6.44 6.55
CA PHE A 102 5.08 6.47 7.09
C PHE A 102 5.11 6.88 8.57
N PRO A 103 3.98 7.31 9.16
CA PRO A 103 3.88 7.47 10.61
C PRO A 103 4.20 6.18 11.34
N ASN A 104 5.01 6.29 12.39
CA ASN A 104 5.40 5.17 13.23
C ASN A 104 5.50 5.61 14.70
N PRO A 105 4.62 5.11 15.59
CA PRO A 105 4.66 5.45 17.02
C PRO A 105 5.98 5.10 17.72
N ASN A 106 6.78 4.18 17.16
CA ASN A 106 8.10 3.87 17.70
C ASN A 106 9.15 4.95 17.39
N GLU A 107 8.88 5.85 16.44
CA GLU A 107 9.76 6.97 16.10
C GLU A 107 9.44 8.23 16.91
N SER A 108 8.17 8.47 17.21
CA SER A 108 7.73 9.71 17.85
C SER A 108 6.37 9.55 18.52
N GLU A 109 6.22 10.16 19.71
CA GLU A 109 4.94 10.28 20.41
C GLU A 109 3.88 11.09 19.65
N HIS A 110 4.30 11.86 18.63
CA HIS A 110 3.40 12.62 17.77
C HIS A 110 2.74 11.76 16.68
N ASP A 111 3.22 10.55 16.43
CA ASP A 111 2.65 9.61 15.48
C ASP A 111 1.60 8.75 16.19
N ALA A 112 0.33 9.09 16.08
CA ALA A 112 -0.75 8.47 16.83
C ALA A 112 -0.95 6.98 16.53
N PHE A 113 -0.65 6.54 15.31
CA PHE A 113 -0.82 5.16 14.87
C PHE A 113 0.09 4.81 13.69
N ILE A 114 0.43 3.52 13.55
CA ILE A 114 1.17 3.04 12.38
C ILE A 114 0.29 3.13 11.14
N SER A 115 0.87 3.58 10.03
CA SER A 115 0.17 3.70 8.75
C SER A 115 0.96 3.03 7.63
N GLY A 116 0.32 2.80 6.48
CA GLY A 116 0.89 2.14 5.30
C GLY A 116 -0.22 1.67 4.38
N HIS A 117 -1.18 0.91 4.89
CA HIS A 117 -2.39 0.53 4.17
C HIS A 117 -3.47 1.62 4.29
N GLY A 118 -4.23 1.82 3.22
CA GLY A 118 -5.32 2.83 3.20
C GLY A 118 -6.63 2.33 3.81
N ASN A 119 -7.58 3.24 3.96
CA ASN A 119 -8.96 3.05 4.43
C ASN A 119 -9.11 2.75 5.93
N THR A 120 -8.04 2.68 6.72
CA THR A 120 -8.09 2.26 8.13
C THR A 120 -8.16 3.44 9.10
N ALA A 121 -7.67 4.60 8.71
CA ALA A 121 -7.47 5.73 9.61
C ALA A 121 -8.75 6.24 10.27
N LEU A 122 -9.89 6.21 9.56
CA LEU A 122 -11.16 6.63 10.15
C LEU A 122 -11.59 5.69 11.28
N SER A 123 -11.51 4.39 11.10
CA SER A 123 -11.84 3.40 12.14
C SER A 123 -10.89 3.51 13.33
N VAL A 124 -9.58 3.70 13.07
CA VAL A 124 -8.58 3.96 14.12
C VAL A 124 -8.91 5.25 14.87
N GLY A 125 -9.17 6.34 14.17
CA GLY A 125 -9.50 7.64 14.77
C GLY A 125 -10.77 7.59 15.62
N ILE A 126 -11.81 6.88 15.18
CA ILE A 126 -13.02 6.64 15.96
C ILE A 126 -12.69 5.87 17.25
N GLY A 127 -11.87 4.81 17.16
CA GLY A 127 -11.43 4.03 18.33
C GLY A 127 -10.68 4.88 19.34
N ILE A 128 -9.73 5.72 18.90
CA ILE A 128 -8.98 6.64 19.74
C ILE A 128 -9.92 7.69 20.39
N ALA A 129 -10.83 8.28 19.60
CA ALA A 129 -11.78 9.28 20.09
C ALA A 129 -12.71 8.72 21.16
N TRP A 130 -13.20 7.49 20.97
CA TRP A 130 -13.97 6.79 21.99
C TRP A 130 -13.16 6.47 23.24
N ALA A 131 -11.90 6.04 23.09
CA ALA A 131 -11.02 5.74 24.23
C ALA A 131 -10.79 7.00 25.09
N LYS A 132 -10.48 8.16 24.46
CA LYS A 132 -10.36 9.44 25.17
C LYS A 132 -11.66 9.81 25.90
N LYS A 133 -12.80 9.70 25.22
CA LYS A 133 -14.12 10.01 25.81
C LYS A 133 -14.44 9.13 27.02
N LEU A 134 -14.19 7.83 26.92
CA LEU A 134 -14.43 6.88 28.01
C LEU A 134 -13.52 7.10 29.22
N ARG A 135 -12.28 7.55 28.97
CA ARG A 135 -11.33 7.90 30.05
C ARG A 135 -11.49 9.33 30.58
N GLY A 136 -12.32 10.16 29.92
CA GLY A 136 -12.45 11.58 30.27
C GLY A 136 -11.17 12.38 29.94
N GLU A 137 -10.37 11.93 28.99
CA GLU A 137 -9.14 12.58 28.57
C GLU A 137 -9.43 13.70 27.56
N PRO A 138 -8.76 14.86 27.69
CA PRO A 138 -8.91 15.95 26.73
C PRO A 138 -8.18 15.62 25.41
N GLY A 139 -8.50 16.38 24.37
CA GLY A 139 -7.84 16.36 23.07
C GLY A 139 -8.77 15.92 21.96
N GLN A 140 -8.47 16.45 20.77
CA GLN A 140 -9.18 16.14 19.54
C GLN A 140 -8.46 15.00 18.79
N VAL A 141 -9.22 14.24 18.02
CA VAL A 141 -8.68 13.25 17.09
C VAL A 141 -8.94 13.73 15.67
N ILE A 142 -7.89 13.91 14.91
CA ILE A 142 -7.91 14.41 13.54
C ILE A 142 -7.56 13.26 12.60
N VAL A 143 -8.46 12.89 11.71
CA VAL A 143 -8.22 11.86 10.68
C VAL A 143 -7.96 12.56 9.35
N LEU A 144 -6.75 12.46 8.82
CA LEU A 144 -6.39 12.99 7.51
C LEU A 144 -6.46 11.88 6.47
N ILE A 145 -7.44 11.95 5.57
CA ILE A 145 -7.71 10.95 4.54
C ILE A 145 -7.69 11.57 3.14
N GLY A 146 -7.03 10.90 2.19
CA GLY A 146 -7.05 11.29 0.78
C GLY A 146 -8.31 10.80 0.05
N ASP A 147 -8.68 11.49 -1.02
CA ASP A 147 -9.85 11.14 -1.86
C ASP A 147 -9.73 9.76 -2.52
N GLY A 148 -8.51 9.27 -2.80
CA GLY A 148 -8.26 7.91 -3.24
C GLY A 148 -8.60 6.88 -2.17
N ALA A 149 -8.09 7.06 -0.95
CA ALA A 149 -8.37 6.19 0.19
C ALA A 149 -9.86 6.25 0.60
N PHE A 150 -10.52 7.37 0.37
CA PHE A 150 -11.95 7.53 0.65
C PHE A 150 -12.85 6.66 -0.24
N THR A 151 -12.31 5.95 -1.23
CA THR A 151 -13.07 4.99 -2.06
C THR A 151 -13.26 3.62 -1.40
N GLY A 152 -12.55 3.30 -0.35
CA GLY A 152 -12.60 1.99 0.29
C GLY A 152 -13.79 1.78 1.24
N GLY A 153 -14.26 0.55 1.36
CA GLY A 153 -15.45 0.18 2.13
C GLY A 153 -15.37 0.50 3.62
N MET A 154 -14.23 0.24 4.27
CA MET A 154 -14.02 0.51 5.70
C MET A 154 -14.27 1.96 6.10
N VAL A 155 -14.07 2.92 5.20
CA VAL A 155 -14.38 4.33 5.48
C VAL A 155 -15.87 4.52 5.73
N TYR A 156 -16.72 3.87 4.94
CA TYR A 156 -18.18 3.93 5.10
C TYR A 156 -18.65 3.17 6.34
N GLU A 157 -18.01 2.04 6.65
CA GLU A 157 -18.23 1.31 7.90
C GLU A 157 -17.90 2.21 9.10
N GLY A 158 -16.75 2.90 9.05
CA GLY A 158 -16.36 3.87 10.07
C GLY A 158 -17.37 5.02 10.18
N MET A 159 -17.74 5.67 9.06
CA MET A 159 -18.72 6.76 9.08
C MET A 159 -20.06 6.34 9.67
N ASN A 160 -20.51 5.12 9.39
CA ASN A 160 -21.76 4.56 9.92
C ASN A 160 -21.71 4.33 11.45
N ASN A 161 -20.50 4.28 12.05
CA ASN A 161 -20.28 3.94 13.46
C ASN A 161 -19.71 5.10 14.31
N ILE A 162 -19.79 6.35 13.87
CA ILE A 162 -19.27 7.51 14.61
C ILE A 162 -19.98 7.75 15.95
N GLY A 163 -21.25 7.41 16.03
CA GLY A 163 -22.05 7.56 17.25
C GLY A 163 -22.13 9.02 17.75
N SER A 164 -22.02 9.22 19.05
CA SER A 164 -22.11 10.53 19.73
C SER A 164 -20.73 11.14 20.04
N LEU A 165 -19.74 10.95 19.16
CA LEU A 165 -18.43 11.58 19.34
C LEU A 165 -18.51 13.10 19.20
N ASP A 166 -17.76 13.81 20.03
CA ASP A 166 -17.67 15.27 20.08
C ASP A 166 -16.23 15.79 19.91
N ASN A 167 -15.29 14.88 19.79
CA ASN A 167 -13.85 15.12 19.70
C ASN A 167 -13.22 14.55 18.41
N LEU A 168 -13.98 14.38 17.33
CA LEU A 168 -13.52 13.83 16.06
C LEU A 168 -13.61 14.86 14.93
N LEU A 169 -12.50 15.05 14.22
CA LEU A 169 -12.43 15.80 12.96
C LEU A 169 -11.89 14.92 11.84
N VAL A 170 -12.69 14.70 10.80
CA VAL A 170 -12.23 14.07 9.55
C VAL A 170 -11.84 15.17 8.56
N VAL A 171 -10.64 15.12 8.03
CA VAL A 171 -10.14 16.03 7.00
C VAL A 171 -9.96 15.26 5.69
N LEU A 172 -10.85 15.49 4.74
CA LEU A 172 -10.74 14.95 3.39
C LEU A 172 -9.85 15.85 2.54
N ASN A 173 -8.69 15.34 2.17
CA ASN A 173 -7.77 15.99 1.24
C ASN A 173 -8.07 15.54 -0.20
N ASP A 174 -8.87 16.30 -0.92
CA ASP A 174 -9.29 16.02 -2.30
C ASP A 174 -8.31 16.65 -3.31
N ASN A 175 -7.44 15.83 -3.86
CA ASN A 175 -6.51 16.26 -4.92
C ASN A 175 -6.88 15.71 -6.32
N LYS A 176 -8.05 15.08 -6.46
CA LYS A 176 -8.62 14.50 -7.70
C LYS A 176 -7.87 13.28 -8.22
N MET A 177 -6.90 12.76 -7.46
CA MET A 177 -6.02 11.69 -7.88
C MET A 177 -5.63 10.78 -6.71
N SER A 178 -5.68 9.47 -6.97
CA SER A 178 -4.86 8.48 -6.26
C SER A 178 -3.48 8.37 -6.94
N ILE A 179 -3.00 7.19 -7.29
CA ILE A 179 -1.88 7.01 -8.25
C ILE A 179 -2.36 7.36 -9.67
N SER A 180 -3.62 7.07 -10.01
CA SER A 180 -4.33 7.48 -11.23
C SER A 180 -5.51 8.38 -10.91
N LYS A 181 -6.22 8.88 -11.94
CA LYS A 181 -7.47 9.65 -11.71
C LYS A 181 -8.47 8.78 -10.99
N ASN A 182 -9.09 9.33 -9.95
CA ASN A 182 -10.10 8.62 -9.18
C ASN A 182 -11.31 8.26 -10.05
N VAL A 183 -11.83 7.06 -9.83
CA VAL A 183 -12.94 6.46 -10.59
C VAL A 183 -14.22 6.38 -9.74
N GLY A 184 -15.33 6.02 -10.38
CA GLY A 184 -16.57 5.68 -9.71
C GLY A 184 -17.50 6.86 -9.38
N ALA A 185 -18.60 6.54 -8.70
CA ALA A 185 -19.67 7.48 -8.37
C ALA A 185 -19.21 8.54 -7.34
N LEU A 186 -18.39 8.14 -6.38
CA LEU A 186 -17.86 9.04 -5.36
C LEU A 186 -17.00 10.16 -5.96
N SER A 187 -16.12 9.84 -6.90
CA SER A 187 -15.32 10.86 -7.61
C SER A 187 -16.21 11.87 -8.34
N ARG A 188 -17.32 11.41 -8.96
CA ARG A 188 -18.32 12.28 -9.59
C ARG A 188 -19.06 13.14 -8.55
N TYR A 189 -19.38 12.56 -7.38
CA TYR A 189 -20.01 13.30 -6.28
C TYR A 189 -19.11 14.41 -5.73
N LEU A 190 -17.83 14.10 -5.42
CA LEU A 190 -16.86 15.10 -4.97
C LEU A 190 -16.64 16.20 -6.04
N LYS A 191 -16.57 15.81 -7.33
CA LYS A 191 -16.50 16.78 -8.43
C LYS A 191 -17.71 17.72 -8.43
N ARG A 192 -18.92 17.21 -8.20
CA ARG A 192 -20.14 18.03 -8.10
C ARG A 192 -20.04 19.01 -6.92
N LEU A 193 -19.59 18.56 -5.75
CA LEU A 193 -19.40 19.44 -4.59
C LEU A 193 -18.44 20.58 -4.89
N ARG A 194 -17.29 20.30 -5.56
CA ARG A 194 -16.30 21.32 -5.95
C ARG A 194 -16.84 22.36 -6.95
N THR A 195 -17.77 21.99 -7.81
CA THR A 195 -18.31 22.88 -8.84
C THR A 195 -19.49 23.71 -8.37
N THR A 196 -20.02 23.45 -7.18
CA THR A 196 -21.16 24.16 -6.61
C THR A 196 -20.71 25.31 -5.70
N ASN A 197 -19.85 26.20 -6.21
CA ASN A 197 -19.32 27.38 -5.48
C ASN A 197 -20.39 28.30 -4.86
N ARG A 198 -21.65 28.21 -5.27
CA ARG A 198 -22.77 29.01 -4.71
C ARG A 198 -23.30 28.50 -3.37
N TYR A 199 -22.86 27.30 -2.93
CA TYR A 199 -23.39 26.68 -1.71
C TYR A 199 -22.95 27.42 -0.44
N PHE A 200 -21.72 27.93 -0.40
CA PHE A 200 -21.15 28.58 0.80
C PHE A 200 -21.55 30.05 0.92
N ASP A 201 -21.46 30.79 -0.17
CA ASP A 201 -21.89 32.23 -0.17
C ASP A 201 -23.37 32.35 0.21
N ALA A 202 -24.21 31.40 -0.29
CA ALA A 202 -25.62 31.37 0.08
C ALA A 202 -25.84 30.94 1.55
N LYS A 203 -25.05 29.97 2.07
CA LYS A 203 -25.17 29.48 3.45
C LYS A 203 -24.69 30.52 4.48
N GLU A 204 -23.62 31.23 4.20
CA GLU A 204 -23.12 32.33 5.03
C GLU A 204 -24.06 33.56 4.99
N ASN A 205 -24.56 33.94 3.82
CA ASN A 205 -25.52 35.03 3.66
C ASN A 205 -26.87 34.73 4.33
N VAL A 206 -27.39 33.50 4.22
CA VAL A 206 -28.65 33.09 4.90
C VAL A 206 -28.42 32.95 6.42
N ARG A 207 -27.29 32.48 6.87
CA ARG A 207 -26.93 32.42 8.31
C ARG A 207 -26.84 33.85 8.90
N SER A 208 -26.11 34.73 8.23
CA SER A 208 -26.00 36.14 8.62
C SER A 208 -27.38 36.84 8.62
N PHE A 209 -28.21 36.59 7.61
CA PHE A 209 -29.58 37.14 7.56
C PHE A 209 -30.47 36.59 8.69
N LEU A 210 -30.39 35.28 8.99
CA LEU A 210 -31.18 34.67 10.06
C LEU A 210 -30.71 35.02 11.47
N ASP A 211 -29.41 35.36 11.66
CA ASP A 211 -28.86 35.82 12.92
C ASP A 211 -29.22 37.29 13.24
N HIS A 212 -29.62 38.08 12.22
CA HIS A 212 -30.04 39.48 12.37
C HIS A 212 -31.56 39.68 12.48
N VAL A 213 -32.39 38.61 12.47
CA VAL A 213 -33.84 38.76 12.66
C VAL A 213 -34.14 38.95 14.17
N PRO A 214 -34.76 40.05 14.60
CA PRO A 214 -35.10 40.31 16.00
C PRO A 214 -36.08 39.25 16.53
N VAL A 215 -35.77 38.66 17.66
CA VAL A 215 -36.56 37.58 18.27
C VAL A 215 -37.66 38.16 19.14
N VAL A 216 -38.91 37.93 18.81
CA VAL A 216 -40.08 38.28 19.62
C VAL A 216 -40.77 36.99 20.12
N GLY A 217 -40.75 36.74 21.42
CA GLY A 217 -41.57 35.75 22.15
C GLY A 217 -41.18 34.25 22.09
N THR A 218 -41.34 33.54 23.22
CA THR A 218 -40.90 32.17 23.40
C THR A 218 -41.62 31.08 22.57
N PRO A 219 -42.95 31.13 22.33
CA PRO A 219 -43.61 30.15 21.45
C PRO A 219 -43.33 30.36 19.97
N LEU A 220 -43.05 31.62 19.58
CA LEU A 220 -42.63 31.96 18.22
C LEU A 220 -41.20 31.48 17.93
N LYS A 221 -40.33 31.39 18.96
CA LYS A 221 -38.96 30.85 18.85
C LYS A 221 -38.93 29.42 18.35
N VAL A 222 -39.76 28.53 18.92
CA VAL A 222 -39.81 27.10 18.55
C VAL A 222 -40.41 26.94 17.13
N ALA A 223 -41.45 27.69 16.79
CA ALA A 223 -42.03 27.66 15.45
C ALA A 223 -41.07 28.23 14.38
N ILE A 224 -40.34 29.30 14.71
CA ILE A 224 -39.32 29.89 13.83
C ILE A 224 -38.08 28.99 13.72
N GLN A 225 -37.66 28.33 14.79
CA GLN A 225 -36.56 27.36 14.72
C GLN A 225 -36.94 26.14 13.87
N ASN A 226 -38.15 25.62 14.01
CA ASN A 226 -38.64 24.50 13.21
C ASN A 226 -38.90 24.90 11.74
N SER A 227 -39.41 26.10 11.48
CA SER A 227 -39.57 26.62 10.10
C SER A 227 -38.22 27.00 9.48
N LYS A 228 -37.26 27.52 10.26
CA LYS A 228 -35.87 27.73 9.84
C LYS A 228 -35.21 26.39 9.47
N ALA A 229 -35.40 25.33 10.26
CA ALA A 229 -34.89 24.00 9.98
C ALA A 229 -35.54 23.39 8.73
N MET A 230 -36.85 23.62 8.54
CA MET A 230 -37.60 23.11 7.39
C MET A 230 -37.27 23.86 6.10
N VAL A 231 -37.17 25.19 6.13
CA VAL A 231 -36.73 26.04 5.00
C VAL A 231 -35.27 25.72 4.65
N ARG A 232 -34.43 25.53 5.67
CA ARG A 232 -33.03 25.12 5.51
C ARG A 232 -32.93 23.73 4.84
N ARG A 233 -33.78 22.78 5.23
CA ARG A 233 -33.86 21.43 4.64
C ARG A 233 -34.43 21.43 3.21
N ALA A 234 -35.37 22.30 2.91
CA ALA A 234 -36.00 22.42 1.60
C ALA A 234 -35.14 23.22 0.58
N MET A 235 -34.29 24.15 1.04
CA MET A 235 -33.42 24.95 0.18
C MET A 235 -32.05 24.31 -0.06
N TYR A 236 -31.60 23.38 0.81
CA TYR A 236 -30.31 22.74 0.73
C TYR A 236 -30.46 21.23 0.74
N HIS A 237 -30.10 20.57 -0.35
CA HIS A 237 -29.82 19.14 -0.31
C HIS A 237 -28.69 18.90 0.68
N SER A 238 -28.93 18.11 1.74
CA SER A 238 -27.87 17.70 2.65
C SER A 238 -26.79 16.95 1.87
N THR A 239 -25.54 17.10 2.29
CA THR A 239 -24.47 16.26 1.76
C THR A 239 -24.56 14.86 2.38
N MET A 240 -24.02 13.86 1.69
CA MET A 240 -23.86 12.50 2.24
C MET A 240 -23.23 12.50 3.64
N PHE A 241 -22.28 13.41 3.89
CA PHE A 241 -21.60 13.54 5.17
C PHE A 241 -22.53 14.01 6.29
N GLU A 242 -23.41 14.97 5.99
CA GLU A 242 -24.41 15.48 6.95
C GLU A 242 -25.48 14.41 7.23
N ASP A 243 -25.87 13.63 6.22
CA ASP A 243 -26.82 12.51 6.38
C ASP A 243 -26.23 11.41 7.25
N MET A 244 -24.90 11.23 7.27
CA MET A 244 -24.18 10.33 8.15
C MET A 244 -23.83 10.92 9.53
N GLY A 245 -24.32 12.12 9.85
CA GLY A 245 -24.20 12.74 11.17
C GLY A 245 -23.04 13.68 11.39
N PHE A 246 -22.23 13.97 10.38
CA PHE A 246 -21.15 14.94 10.49
C PHE A 246 -21.63 16.39 10.29
N HIS A 247 -20.94 17.33 10.93
CA HIS A 247 -20.98 18.73 10.53
C HIS A 247 -20.02 18.96 9.37
N TYR A 248 -20.54 19.14 8.17
CA TYR A 248 -19.73 19.28 6.95
C TYR A 248 -19.31 20.73 6.71
N TYR A 249 -18.02 20.91 6.37
CA TYR A 249 -17.38 22.17 5.99
C TYR A 249 -16.59 21.96 4.69
N GLY A 250 -16.81 22.78 3.69
CA GLY A 250 -16.01 22.70 2.46
C GLY A 250 -16.88 22.67 1.19
N PRO A 251 -16.27 22.51 0.02
CA PRO A 251 -14.81 22.44 -0.16
C PRO A 251 -14.09 23.79 -0.06
N PHE A 252 -12.91 23.82 0.56
CA PHE A 252 -12.04 25.01 0.67
C PHE A 252 -10.70 24.78 -0.04
N ASP A 253 -9.94 25.86 -0.31
CA ASP A 253 -8.59 25.74 -0.83
C ASP A 253 -7.63 25.25 0.27
N GLY A 254 -7.27 23.98 0.22
CA GLY A 254 -6.34 23.33 1.16
C GLY A 254 -4.89 23.79 1.02
N ASN A 255 -4.58 24.56 -0.03
CA ASN A 255 -3.28 25.17 -0.24
C ASN A 255 -3.25 26.66 0.16
N ASN A 256 -4.32 27.17 0.76
CA ASN A 256 -4.36 28.46 1.44
C ASN A 256 -4.31 28.23 2.95
N GLU A 257 -3.11 28.26 3.52
CA GLU A 257 -2.88 27.95 4.95
C GLU A 257 -3.70 28.85 5.88
N GLN A 258 -3.77 30.15 5.63
CA GLN A 258 -4.48 31.11 6.47
C GLN A 258 -6.00 30.83 6.49
N GLU A 259 -6.57 30.48 5.35
CA GLU A 259 -7.98 30.10 5.25
C GLU A 259 -8.25 28.80 6.02
N VAL A 260 -7.41 27.77 5.82
CA VAL A 260 -7.53 26.49 6.51
C VAL A 260 -7.37 26.66 8.02
N GLU A 261 -6.38 27.42 8.49
CA GLU A 261 -6.20 27.72 9.91
C GLU A 261 -7.43 28.40 10.52
N ARG A 262 -7.98 29.41 9.85
CA ARG A 262 -9.20 30.14 10.30
C ARG A 262 -10.38 29.18 10.46
N ILE A 263 -10.58 28.27 9.51
CA ILE A 263 -11.67 27.30 9.54
C ILE A 263 -11.45 26.29 10.65
N LEU A 264 -10.25 25.74 10.78
CA LEU A 264 -9.90 24.78 11.85
C LEU A 264 -10.10 25.37 13.25
N ARG A 265 -9.71 26.65 13.45
CA ARG A 265 -9.97 27.37 14.74
C ARG A 265 -11.46 27.56 15.02
N SER A 266 -12.29 27.70 14.00
CA SER A 266 -13.74 27.78 14.14
C SER A 266 -14.35 26.42 14.49
N ILE A 267 -13.90 25.35 13.83
CA ILE A 267 -14.33 23.96 14.07
C ILE A 267 -13.95 23.53 15.48
N HIS A 268 -12.70 23.76 15.90
CA HIS A 268 -12.17 23.34 17.20
C HIS A 268 -12.98 23.87 18.40
N LYS A 269 -13.74 24.95 18.22
CA LYS A 269 -14.60 25.53 19.26
C LYS A 269 -16.00 24.93 19.34
N GLN A 270 -16.34 24.02 18.44
CA GLN A 270 -17.69 23.48 18.32
C GLN A 270 -17.69 21.99 18.72
N PRO A 271 -18.67 21.52 19.50
CA PRO A 271 -18.83 20.10 19.77
C PRO A 271 -19.42 19.37 18.57
N GLY A 272 -19.10 18.10 18.42
CA GLY A 272 -19.66 17.21 17.44
C GLY A 272 -18.61 16.60 16.49
N PRO A 273 -18.97 15.55 15.74
CA PRO A 273 -18.11 15.02 14.71
C PRO A 273 -18.11 15.97 13.49
N HIS A 274 -16.92 16.41 13.12
CA HIS A 274 -16.74 17.37 12.03
C HIS A 274 -16.13 16.72 10.81
N PHE A 275 -16.51 17.18 9.62
CA PHE A 275 -15.97 16.75 8.34
C PHE A 275 -15.52 17.97 7.54
N LEU A 276 -14.22 18.16 7.41
CA LEU A 276 -13.61 19.24 6.62
C LEU A 276 -13.17 18.70 5.26
N HIS A 277 -13.70 19.23 4.19
CA HIS A 277 -13.31 18.93 2.82
C HIS A 277 -12.42 20.06 2.30
N VAL A 278 -11.16 19.73 1.96
CA VAL A 278 -10.22 20.66 1.34
C VAL A 278 -9.79 20.13 -0.02
N VAL A 279 -9.52 21.05 -0.94
CA VAL A 279 -9.00 20.74 -2.28
C VAL A 279 -7.55 21.19 -2.36
N THR A 280 -6.64 20.25 -2.67
CA THR A 280 -5.21 20.55 -2.81
C THR A 280 -4.68 20.23 -4.19
N LYS A 281 -3.53 20.79 -4.53
CA LYS A 281 -2.81 20.51 -5.77
C LYS A 281 -1.66 19.54 -5.50
N LYS A 282 -1.80 18.30 -5.95
CA LYS A 282 -0.75 17.28 -5.83
C LYS A 282 0.51 17.71 -6.59
N GLY A 283 1.68 17.63 -5.95
CA GLY A 283 2.95 18.09 -6.53
C GLY A 283 3.18 19.61 -6.49
N LYS A 284 2.36 20.38 -5.74
CA LYS A 284 2.42 21.84 -5.69
C LYS A 284 3.85 22.38 -5.47
N GLY A 285 4.23 23.33 -6.33
CA GLY A 285 5.53 24.01 -6.27
C GLY A 285 6.66 23.30 -7.01
N TYR A 286 6.39 22.14 -7.66
CA TYR A 286 7.34 21.49 -8.55
C TYR A 286 6.65 21.12 -9.87
N ALA A 287 6.92 21.86 -10.93
CA ALA A 287 6.21 21.78 -12.20
C ALA A 287 6.16 20.36 -12.81
N PRO A 288 7.24 19.53 -12.79
CA PRO A 288 7.17 18.16 -13.25
C PRO A 288 6.18 17.29 -12.46
N ALA A 289 6.12 17.45 -11.12
CA ALA A 289 5.20 16.70 -10.28
C ALA A 289 3.74 17.21 -10.40
N GLU A 290 3.54 18.49 -10.68
CA GLU A 290 2.21 19.05 -10.94
C GLU A 290 1.61 18.56 -12.26
N SER A 291 2.46 18.43 -13.30
CA SER A 291 2.04 17.95 -14.63
C SER A 291 1.80 16.45 -14.68
N ASN A 292 2.58 15.67 -13.94
CA ASN A 292 2.46 14.20 -13.88
C ASN A 292 2.59 13.68 -12.44
N PRO A 293 1.61 13.95 -11.57
CA PRO A 293 1.69 13.57 -10.15
C PRO A 293 1.71 12.06 -9.90
N GLY A 294 1.32 11.24 -10.88
CA GLY A 294 1.42 9.78 -10.82
C GLY A 294 2.87 9.29 -10.82
N ASN A 295 3.70 9.82 -11.72
CA ASN A 295 5.12 9.45 -11.80
C ASN A 295 5.92 9.91 -10.56
N PHE A 296 5.45 10.98 -9.90
CA PHE A 296 6.05 11.52 -8.69
C PHE A 296 5.32 11.08 -7.40
N HIS A 297 4.44 10.09 -7.48
CA HIS A 297 3.77 9.55 -6.29
C HIS A 297 4.78 8.85 -5.37
N GLY A 298 5.49 7.85 -5.87
CA GLY A 298 6.59 7.19 -5.19
C GLY A 298 7.80 7.13 -6.12
N VAL A 299 8.86 7.84 -5.76
CA VAL A 299 10.05 7.98 -6.60
C VAL A 299 11.26 7.27 -6.00
N SER A 300 12.11 6.70 -6.85
CA SER A 300 13.49 6.36 -6.51
C SER A 300 14.34 7.65 -6.48
N LYS A 301 15.63 7.54 -6.20
CA LYS A 301 16.57 8.67 -6.35
C LYS A 301 16.49 9.22 -7.78
N PHE A 302 16.48 10.54 -7.89
CA PHE A 302 16.38 11.24 -9.18
C PHE A 302 17.09 12.59 -9.13
N ASP A 303 17.51 13.09 -10.29
CA ASP A 303 18.03 14.43 -10.41
C ASP A 303 16.90 15.45 -10.54
N LEU A 304 17.02 16.56 -9.84
CA LEU A 304 16.06 17.67 -9.97
C LEU A 304 16.16 18.26 -11.37
N ILE A 305 15.03 18.35 -12.04
CA ILE A 305 14.92 18.85 -13.41
C ILE A 305 13.97 20.04 -13.44
N ASP A 306 14.34 21.06 -14.20
CA ASP A 306 13.50 22.26 -14.40
C ASP A 306 12.44 22.08 -15.49
N SER A 307 12.55 21.02 -16.28
CA SER A 307 11.64 20.71 -17.39
C SER A 307 10.85 19.42 -17.15
N ILE A 308 9.67 19.34 -17.76
CA ILE A 308 8.85 18.13 -17.75
C ILE A 308 9.59 17.04 -18.51
N PRO A 309 9.82 15.83 -17.91
CA PRO A 309 10.44 14.73 -18.62
C PRO A 309 9.67 14.38 -19.89
N ASP A 310 10.41 14.05 -20.96
CA ASP A 310 9.83 13.56 -22.19
C ASP A 310 9.06 12.27 -21.90
N PRO A 311 7.76 12.16 -22.22
CA PRO A 311 6.99 10.94 -22.03
C PRO A 311 7.44 9.76 -22.91
N GLU A 312 8.34 9.98 -23.87
CA GLU A 312 8.84 8.94 -24.78
C GLU A 312 10.00 8.10 -24.21
N VAL A 313 10.50 8.37 -23.01
CA VAL A 313 11.47 7.46 -22.38
C VAL A 313 10.75 6.17 -22.00
N ALA A 314 10.99 5.12 -22.78
CA ALA A 314 10.42 3.80 -22.52
C ALA A 314 10.73 3.36 -21.08
N PRO A 315 9.73 2.91 -20.30
CA PRO A 315 9.99 2.41 -18.97
C PRO A 315 10.97 1.23 -19.03
N LYS A 316 11.92 1.16 -18.08
CA LYS A 316 12.79 -0.02 -17.94
C LYS A 316 11.93 -1.27 -17.88
N GLU A 317 12.35 -2.32 -18.59
CA GLU A 317 11.66 -3.60 -18.54
C GLU A 317 11.64 -4.11 -17.09
N SER A 318 10.48 -4.58 -16.65
CA SER A 318 10.23 -5.09 -15.29
C SER A 318 9.19 -6.20 -15.37
N PHE A 319 9.08 -7.03 -14.33
CA PHE A 319 8.04 -8.05 -14.26
C PHE A 319 6.64 -7.47 -14.52
N SER A 320 6.31 -6.33 -13.90
CA SER A 320 5.02 -5.66 -14.12
C SER A 320 4.80 -5.24 -15.58
N THR A 321 5.83 -4.71 -16.26
CA THR A 321 5.70 -4.30 -17.67
C THR A 321 5.63 -5.48 -18.61
N VAL A 322 6.39 -6.55 -18.35
CA VAL A 322 6.33 -7.81 -19.11
C VAL A 322 4.95 -8.46 -18.96
N PHE A 323 4.46 -8.56 -17.72
CA PHE A 323 3.13 -9.07 -17.41
C PHE A 323 2.03 -8.28 -18.12
N GLY A 324 2.05 -6.95 -18.00
CA GLY A 324 1.02 -6.09 -18.57
C GLY A 324 0.95 -6.15 -20.10
N ASN A 325 2.12 -6.21 -20.78
CA ASN A 325 2.18 -6.39 -22.22
C ASN A 325 1.65 -7.76 -22.64
N LEU A 326 2.02 -8.81 -21.91
CA LEU A 326 1.58 -10.18 -22.21
C LEU A 326 0.06 -10.32 -21.98
N LEU A 327 -0.47 -9.81 -20.86
CA LEU A 327 -1.91 -9.83 -20.60
C LEU A 327 -2.69 -9.03 -21.66
N ASN A 328 -2.12 -7.94 -22.17
CA ASN A 328 -2.72 -7.18 -23.26
C ASN A 328 -2.80 -8.01 -24.56
N GLN A 329 -1.76 -8.79 -24.87
CA GLN A 329 -1.74 -9.69 -26.03
C GLN A 329 -2.77 -10.83 -25.87
N GLU A 330 -2.82 -11.48 -24.72
CA GLU A 330 -3.79 -12.53 -24.40
C GLU A 330 -5.23 -11.99 -24.43
N GLY A 331 -5.46 -10.77 -23.92
CA GLY A 331 -6.75 -10.08 -23.97
C GLY A 331 -7.22 -9.74 -25.40
N ALA A 332 -6.29 -9.57 -26.34
CA ALA A 332 -6.63 -9.40 -27.76
C ALA A 332 -7.06 -10.74 -28.38
N ALA A 333 -6.44 -11.84 -27.97
CA ALA A 333 -6.74 -13.20 -28.45
C ALA A 333 -8.03 -13.78 -27.83
N ASP A 334 -8.27 -13.54 -26.54
CA ASP A 334 -9.45 -14.01 -25.83
C ASP A 334 -10.27 -12.86 -25.22
N LYS A 335 -11.48 -12.67 -25.73
CA LYS A 335 -12.41 -11.61 -25.29
C LYS A 335 -13.07 -11.89 -23.93
N THR A 336 -12.91 -13.07 -23.37
CA THR A 336 -13.40 -13.39 -22.01
C THR A 336 -12.49 -12.83 -20.94
N ILE A 337 -11.22 -12.54 -21.24
CA ILE A 337 -10.25 -11.99 -20.29
C ILE A 337 -10.65 -10.56 -19.89
N CYS A 338 -10.79 -10.36 -18.57
CA CYS A 338 -11.02 -9.06 -17.93
C CYS A 338 -9.88 -8.76 -16.96
N ALA A 339 -9.35 -7.54 -16.95
CA ALA A 339 -8.33 -7.10 -16.01
C ALA A 339 -8.93 -6.23 -14.92
N ILE A 340 -8.66 -6.58 -13.65
CA ILE A 340 -9.19 -5.89 -12.48
C ILE A 340 -8.01 -5.45 -11.59
N THR A 341 -8.06 -4.21 -11.08
CA THR A 341 -7.10 -3.71 -10.11
C THR A 341 -7.75 -2.77 -9.10
N ALA A 342 -7.06 -2.53 -7.99
CA ALA A 342 -7.52 -1.66 -6.90
C ALA A 342 -6.59 -0.42 -6.79
N ALA A 343 -6.77 0.56 -7.68
CA ALA A 343 -5.96 1.79 -7.80
C ALA A 343 -4.48 1.58 -8.14
N MET A 344 -4.10 0.41 -8.66
CA MET A 344 -2.70 0.01 -8.94
C MET A 344 -2.38 -0.11 -10.45
N LYS A 345 -3.17 0.51 -11.33
CA LYS A 345 -3.08 0.36 -12.79
C LYS A 345 -1.65 0.43 -13.36
N TYR A 346 -0.89 1.45 -12.97
CA TYR A 346 0.48 1.62 -13.48
C TYR A 346 1.48 0.68 -12.82
N GLY A 347 1.31 0.44 -11.52
CA GLY A 347 2.21 -0.40 -10.76
C GLY A 347 2.11 -1.89 -11.09
N THR A 348 0.98 -2.34 -11.64
CA THR A 348 0.75 -3.71 -12.12
C THR A 348 0.89 -3.87 -13.63
N GLY A 349 1.33 -2.83 -14.36
CA GLY A 349 1.50 -2.88 -15.82
C GLY A 349 0.21 -2.83 -16.63
N LEU A 350 -0.95 -2.61 -16.00
CA LEU A 350 -2.25 -2.69 -16.66
C LEU A 350 -2.60 -1.48 -17.54
N GLN A 351 -1.74 -0.46 -17.64
CA GLN A 351 -1.96 0.68 -18.54
C GLN A 351 -2.09 0.24 -20.01
N PHE A 352 -1.40 -0.83 -20.42
CA PHE A 352 -1.47 -1.37 -21.78
C PHE A 352 -2.85 -1.98 -22.04
N PHE A 353 -3.32 -2.85 -21.17
CA PHE A 353 -4.64 -3.47 -21.26
C PHE A 353 -5.77 -2.42 -21.17
N ALA A 354 -5.67 -1.48 -20.25
CA ALA A 354 -6.65 -0.39 -20.08
C ALA A 354 -6.75 0.53 -21.29
N HIS A 355 -5.66 0.70 -22.05
CA HIS A 355 -5.65 1.48 -23.28
C HIS A 355 -6.31 0.73 -24.44
N THR A 356 -6.00 -0.56 -24.60
CA THR A 356 -6.44 -1.38 -25.75
C THR A 356 -7.83 -1.98 -25.55
N HIS A 357 -8.18 -2.33 -24.30
CA HIS A 357 -9.42 -3.03 -23.93
C HIS A 357 -10.18 -2.31 -22.81
N PRO A 358 -10.51 -1.01 -22.97
CA PRO A 358 -11.08 -0.20 -21.89
C PRO A 358 -12.42 -0.74 -21.35
N GLU A 359 -13.20 -1.47 -22.16
CA GLU A 359 -14.48 -2.06 -21.80
C GLU A 359 -14.36 -3.31 -20.90
N ARG A 360 -13.16 -3.89 -20.80
CA ARG A 360 -12.85 -5.07 -19.98
C ARG A 360 -11.80 -4.78 -18.91
N PHE A 361 -11.48 -3.52 -18.73
CA PHE A 361 -10.59 -3.04 -17.68
C PHE A 361 -11.39 -2.40 -16.55
N PHE A 362 -11.16 -2.86 -15.31
CA PHE A 362 -11.86 -2.39 -14.12
C PHE A 362 -10.85 -1.93 -13.06
N ASP A 363 -10.79 -0.62 -12.81
CA ASP A 363 -10.14 -0.07 -11.62
C ASP A 363 -11.23 0.23 -10.60
N VAL A 364 -11.23 -0.50 -9.49
CA VAL A 364 -12.28 -0.39 -8.46
C VAL A 364 -11.96 0.64 -7.37
N GLY A 365 -10.85 1.36 -7.48
CA GLY A 365 -10.34 2.20 -6.40
C GLY A 365 -9.65 1.35 -5.32
N MET A 366 -9.39 1.91 -4.14
CA MET A 366 -8.74 1.18 -3.04
C MET A 366 -9.75 0.26 -2.34
N ALA A 367 -10.22 -0.78 -3.05
CA ALA A 367 -11.30 -1.68 -2.63
C ALA A 367 -11.00 -3.13 -3.05
N GLU A 368 -9.95 -3.71 -2.48
CA GLU A 368 -9.43 -5.03 -2.83
C GLU A 368 -10.47 -6.13 -2.61
N GLN A 369 -11.23 -6.08 -1.52
CA GLN A 369 -12.32 -7.02 -1.24
C GLN A 369 -13.36 -7.01 -2.37
N HIS A 370 -13.77 -5.80 -2.80
CA HIS A 370 -14.68 -5.65 -3.92
C HIS A 370 -14.10 -6.20 -5.22
N ALA A 371 -12.80 -5.99 -5.47
CA ALA A 371 -12.12 -6.51 -6.67
C ALA A 371 -12.26 -8.04 -6.77
N VAL A 372 -12.05 -8.76 -5.67
CA VAL A 372 -12.10 -10.23 -5.63
C VAL A 372 -13.53 -10.74 -5.77
N THR A 373 -14.48 -10.22 -4.99
CA THR A 373 -15.90 -10.62 -5.11
C THR A 373 -16.48 -10.27 -6.49
N PHE A 374 -16.12 -9.10 -7.05
CA PHE A 374 -16.51 -8.71 -8.40
C PHE A 374 -15.93 -9.67 -9.47
N ALA A 375 -14.68 -10.11 -9.29
CA ALA A 375 -14.09 -11.12 -10.15
C ALA A 375 -14.87 -12.44 -10.11
N ALA A 376 -15.26 -12.92 -8.92
CA ALA A 376 -16.11 -14.11 -8.79
C ALA A 376 -17.43 -13.95 -9.56
N GLY A 377 -18.08 -12.80 -9.44
CA GLY A 377 -19.29 -12.49 -10.20
C GLY A 377 -19.10 -12.52 -11.72
N LEU A 378 -17.97 -12.03 -12.22
CA LEU A 378 -17.62 -12.12 -13.66
C LEU A 378 -17.36 -13.58 -14.09
N ALA A 379 -16.63 -14.33 -13.27
CA ALA A 379 -16.29 -15.72 -13.54
C ALA A 379 -17.52 -16.61 -13.59
N SER A 380 -18.50 -16.41 -12.69
CA SER A 380 -19.76 -17.14 -12.68
C SER A 380 -20.59 -16.97 -13.96
N GLN A 381 -20.32 -15.93 -14.76
CA GLN A 381 -20.94 -15.67 -16.05
C GLN A 381 -20.04 -16.01 -17.24
N GLY A 382 -18.97 -16.79 -17.01
CA GLY A 382 -18.09 -17.32 -18.06
C GLY A 382 -17.02 -16.36 -18.53
N MET A 383 -16.76 -15.25 -17.82
CA MET A 383 -15.59 -14.42 -18.07
C MET A 383 -14.36 -15.02 -17.37
N LEU A 384 -13.15 -14.61 -17.81
CA LEU A 384 -11.90 -14.95 -17.17
C LEU A 384 -11.27 -13.68 -16.54
N PRO A 385 -11.63 -13.36 -15.30
CA PRO A 385 -11.07 -12.21 -14.60
C PRO A 385 -9.65 -12.49 -14.12
N VAL A 386 -8.76 -11.53 -14.35
CA VAL A 386 -7.40 -11.47 -13.82
C VAL A 386 -7.33 -10.35 -12.80
N VAL A 387 -7.20 -10.71 -11.53
CA VAL A 387 -7.12 -9.78 -10.39
C VAL A 387 -5.66 -9.42 -10.15
N CYS A 388 -5.28 -8.18 -10.48
CA CYS A 388 -3.91 -7.69 -10.44
C CYS A 388 -3.72 -6.76 -9.25
N ILE A 389 -3.17 -7.29 -8.16
CA ILE A 389 -3.03 -6.60 -6.86
C ILE A 389 -1.63 -6.90 -6.29
N TYR A 390 -1.05 -5.95 -5.53
CA TYR A 390 0.20 -6.19 -4.81
C TYR A 390 0.00 -7.23 -3.70
N SER A 391 1.00 -8.06 -3.47
CA SER A 391 0.96 -9.13 -2.47
C SER A 391 0.45 -8.63 -1.11
N THR A 392 1.04 -7.57 -0.57
CA THR A 392 0.65 -7.02 0.73
C THR A 392 -0.82 -6.56 0.78
N PHE A 393 -1.37 -6.00 -0.31
CA PHE A 393 -2.75 -5.51 -0.34
C PHE A 393 -3.78 -6.62 -0.59
N LEU A 394 -3.36 -7.74 -1.21
CA LEU A 394 -4.24 -8.89 -1.42
C LEU A 394 -4.67 -9.54 -0.09
N GLN A 395 -3.91 -9.36 0.99
CA GLN A 395 -4.26 -9.82 2.35
C GLN A 395 -5.67 -9.39 2.77
N ARG A 396 -6.12 -8.20 2.34
CA ARG A 396 -7.46 -7.68 2.64
C ARG A 396 -8.59 -8.52 2.11
N SER A 397 -8.32 -9.33 1.10
CA SER A 397 -9.33 -10.09 0.38
C SER A 397 -9.30 -11.57 0.75
N TYR A 398 -8.66 -11.95 1.85
CA TYR A 398 -8.49 -13.36 2.22
C TYR A 398 -9.85 -14.06 2.40
N ASP A 399 -10.81 -13.43 3.08
CA ASP A 399 -12.16 -13.98 3.22
C ASP A 399 -12.86 -14.13 1.85
N GLN A 400 -12.78 -13.10 0.97
CA GLN A 400 -13.40 -13.13 -0.35
C GLN A 400 -12.76 -14.18 -1.27
N ILE A 401 -11.45 -14.42 -1.12
CA ILE A 401 -10.76 -15.52 -1.82
C ILE A 401 -11.32 -16.86 -1.40
N ILE A 402 -11.51 -17.08 -0.10
CA ILE A 402 -12.08 -18.32 0.44
C ILE A 402 -13.54 -18.48 0.00
N HIS A 403 -14.38 -17.52 0.41
CA HIS A 403 -15.83 -17.64 0.35
C HIS A 403 -16.36 -17.45 -1.07
N ASP A 404 -15.95 -16.38 -1.77
CA ASP A 404 -16.59 -16.00 -3.03
C ASP A 404 -15.94 -16.68 -4.24
N VAL A 405 -14.64 -17.04 -4.14
CA VAL A 405 -13.90 -17.64 -5.25
C VAL A 405 -13.68 -19.14 -5.06
N ASN A 406 -13.03 -19.53 -3.94
CA ASN A 406 -12.54 -20.91 -3.78
C ASN A 406 -13.68 -21.92 -3.49
N LEU A 407 -14.65 -21.56 -2.63
CA LEU A 407 -15.79 -22.47 -2.32
C LEU A 407 -16.63 -22.79 -3.57
N LEU A 408 -16.74 -21.86 -4.51
CA LEU A 408 -17.45 -22.06 -5.77
C LEU A 408 -16.56 -22.58 -6.89
N ASN A 409 -15.25 -22.71 -6.63
CA ASN A 409 -14.23 -23.09 -7.63
C ASN A 409 -14.28 -22.19 -8.88
N GLU A 410 -14.48 -20.87 -8.67
CA GLU A 410 -14.60 -19.89 -9.74
C GLU A 410 -13.29 -19.72 -10.50
N ASN A 411 -13.39 -19.52 -11.80
CA ASN A 411 -12.25 -19.42 -12.71
C ASN A 411 -11.59 -18.03 -12.65
N VAL A 412 -10.87 -17.73 -11.58
CA VAL A 412 -10.20 -16.45 -11.32
C VAL A 412 -8.69 -16.64 -11.33
N VAL A 413 -7.96 -15.75 -12.01
CA VAL A 413 -6.50 -15.69 -11.98
C VAL A 413 -6.05 -14.54 -11.08
N PHE A 414 -5.28 -14.83 -10.04
CA PHE A 414 -4.65 -13.83 -9.19
C PHE A 414 -3.23 -13.54 -9.72
N ALA A 415 -3.01 -12.36 -10.26
CA ALA A 415 -1.71 -11.87 -10.67
C ALA A 415 -1.14 -10.98 -9.55
N ILE A 416 -0.22 -11.53 -8.78
CA ILE A 416 0.28 -10.95 -7.54
C ILE A 416 1.61 -10.27 -7.80
N ASP A 417 1.58 -8.96 -7.87
CA ASP A 417 2.76 -8.12 -8.08
C ASP A 417 3.46 -7.81 -6.74
N ARG A 418 4.74 -7.51 -6.76
CA ARG A 418 5.54 -7.20 -5.55
C ARG A 418 5.54 -8.34 -4.52
N ALA A 419 5.65 -9.57 -5.00
CA ALA A 419 5.82 -10.75 -4.15
C ALA A 419 7.26 -10.82 -3.63
N GLY A 420 7.45 -11.33 -2.41
CA GLY A 420 8.74 -11.36 -1.71
C GLY A 420 9.09 -10.03 -1.02
N PHE A 421 10.36 -9.74 -0.87
CA PHE A 421 10.82 -8.57 -0.14
C PHE A 421 10.57 -7.25 -0.88
N VAL A 422 9.94 -6.29 -0.19
CA VAL A 422 9.69 -4.91 -0.65
C VAL A 422 10.21 -3.89 0.37
N PRO A 423 11.49 -3.96 0.75
CA PRO A 423 12.01 -3.25 1.92
C PRO A 423 12.03 -1.72 1.78
N ALA A 424 11.99 -1.19 0.56
CA ALA A 424 11.94 0.25 0.33
C ALA A 424 10.70 0.93 0.93
N ASP A 425 9.61 0.19 1.13
CA ASP A 425 8.36 0.67 1.72
C ASP A 425 8.16 0.20 3.18
N GLY A 426 9.16 -0.49 3.76
CA GLY A 426 9.24 -0.86 5.17
C GLY A 426 8.28 -1.98 5.60
N GLU A 427 7.99 -2.00 6.90
CA GLU A 427 7.23 -3.08 7.58
C GLU A 427 5.86 -3.36 6.97
N THR A 428 5.21 -2.36 6.37
CA THR A 428 3.81 -2.43 5.99
C THR A 428 3.58 -2.92 4.55
N HIS A 429 4.65 -3.06 3.75
CA HIS A 429 4.50 -3.35 2.32
C HIS A 429 5.19 -4.64 1.86
N GLN A 430 5.67 -5.48 2.77
CA GLN A 430 6.32 -6.75 2.44
C GLN A 430 5.35 -7.72 1.77
N GLY A 431 5.80 -8.36 0.70
CA GLY A 431 5.04 -9.36 -0.06
C GLY A 431 5.33 -10.80 0.39
N ILE A 432 5.31 -11.06 1.70
CA ILE A 432 5.78 -12.31 2.31
C ILE A 432 4.65 -13.23 2.80
N PHE A 433 3.39 -12.85 2.64
CA PHE A 433 2.27 -13.61 3.22
C PHE A 433 1.45 -14.39 2.19
N ASP A 434 1.49 -14.00 0.90
CA ASP A 434 0.63 -14.58 -0.13
C ASP A 434 0.81 -16.09 -0.34
N PRO A 435 2.02 -16.68 -0.31
CA PRO A 435 2.15 -18.13 -0.44
C PRO A 435 1.48 -18.86 0.73
N ALA A 436 1.63 -18.34 1.95
CA ALA A 436 1.07 -18.95 3.14
C ALA A 436 -0.46 -18.97 3.11
N PHE A 437 -1.13 -17.84 2.89
CA PHE A 437 -2.60 -17.83 2.94
C PHE A 437 -3.26 -18.46 1.70
N LEU A 438 -2.61 -18.45 0.53
CA LEU A 438 -3.15 -19.11 -0.67
C LEU A 438 -3.00 -20.63 -0.62
N SER A 439 -1.88 -21.15 -0.10
CA SER A 439 -1.68 -22.59 0.06
C SER A 439 -2.65 -23.22 1.07
N GLN A 440 -2.99 -22.48 2.16
CA GLN A 440 -3.99 -22.91 3.15
C GLN A 440 -5.37 -23.18 2.54
N VAL A 441 -5.74 -22.45 1.49
CA VAL A 441 -7.01 -22.64 0.80
C VAL A 441 -6.91 -23.51 -0.45
N GLY A 442 -5.74 -24.07 -0.71
CA GLY A 442 -5.53 -25.04 -1.80
C GLY A 442 -5.39 -24.42 -3.19
N ILE A 443 -5.18 -23.11 -3.30
CA ILE A 443 -5.03 -22.45 -4.59
C ILE A 443 -3.63 -22.75 -5.19
N PRO A 444 -3.54 -23.23 -6.45
CA PRO A 444 -2.27 -23.42 -7.12
C PRO A 444 -1.50 -22.12 -7.29
N ILE A 445 -0.20 -22.14 -6.92
CA ILE A 445 0.69 -20.98 -6.93
C ILE A 445 1.84 -21.22 -7.90
N TYR A 446 2.07 -20.27 -8.78
CA TYR A 446 3.20 -20.24 -9.72
C TYR A 446 4.05 -19.00 -9.45
N SER A 447 5.37 -19.17 -9.40
CA SER A 447 6.32 -18.10 -9.11
C SER A 447 7.47 -18.10 -10.13
N PRO A 448 7.29 -17.49 -11.30
CA PRO A 448 8.37 -17.34 -12.27
C PRO A 448 9.50 -16.49 -11.69
N SER A 449 10.74 -16.91 -11.90
CA SER A 449 11.97 -16.25 -11.45
C SER A 449 12.61 -15.38 -12.54
N ASN A 450 12.13 -15.47 -13.78
CA ASN A 450 12.59 -14.67 -14.90
C ASN A 450 11.46 -14.40 -15.91
N TYR A 451 11.72 -13.50 -16.87
CA TYR A 451 10.72 -13.13 -17.88
C TYR A 451 10.35 -14.25 -18.83
N ALA A 452 11.26 -15.16 -19.12
CA ALA A 452 10.98 -16.29 -20.01
C ALA A 452 9.94 -17.24 -19.38
N GLU A 453 10.05 -17.49 -18.08
CA GLU A 453 9.07 -18.28 -17.33
C GLU A 453 7.72 -17.56 -17.23
N LEU A 454 7.71 -16.24 -16.98
CA LEU A 454 6.47 -15.46 -16.95
C LEU A 454 5.76 -15.52 -18.31
N ARG A 455 6.51 -15.37 -19.41
CA ARG A 455 5.97 -15.48 -20.78
C ARG A 455 5.46 -16.89 -21.12
N HIS A 456 6.03 -17.91 -20.53
CA HIS A 456 5.58 -19.30 -20.74
C HIS A 456 4.33 -19.63 -19.91
N TRP A 457 4.36 -19.32 -18.61
CA TRP A 457 3.32 -19.80 -17.70
C TRP A 457 2.04 -18.97 -17.73
N LEU A 458 2.10 -17.65 -17.93
CA LEU A 458 0.89 -16.82 -17.93
C LEU A 458 -0.13 -17.26 -19.01
N PRO A 459 0.23 -17.50 -20.29
CA PRO A 459 -0.72 -18.00 -21.28
C PRO A 459 -1.33 -19.36 -20.91
N ILE A 460 -0.54 -20.25 -20.29
CA ILE A 460 -1.03 -21.55 -19.81
C ILE A 460 -2.08 -21.36 -18.74
N LEU A 461 -1.83 -20.47 -17.78
CA LEU A 461 -2.76 -20.17 -16.68
C LEU A 461 -4.03 -19.45 -17.16
N LEU A 462 -3.96 -18.74 -18.26
CA LEU A 462 -5.13 -18.12 -18.92
C LEU A 462 -5.85 -19.07 -19.89
N GLY A 463 -5.32 -20.26 -20.09
CA GLY A 463 -5.87 -21.24 -21.03
C GLY A 463 -7.28 -21.71 -20.66
N LYS A 464 -8.10 -22.00 -21.68
CA LYS A 464 -9.51 -22.41 -21.53
C LYS A 464 -9.70 -23.77 -20.83
N ASP A 465 -8.66 -24.60 -20.82
CA ASP A 465 -8.67 -25.91 -20.17
C ASP A 465 -8.45 -25.82 -18.66
N GLN A 466 -8.04 -24.64 -18.18
CA GLN A 466 -7.84 -24.40 -16.76
C GLN A 466 -9.18 -24.14 -16.07
N LYS A 467 -9.33 -24.68 -14.87
CA LYS A 467 -10.52 -24.50 -14.03
C LYS A 467 -10.15 -24.15 -12.60
N GLY A 468 -11.00 -23.37 -11.97
CA GLY A 468 -10.82 -22.93 -10.60
C GLY A 468 -9.79 -21.81 -10.44
N PRO A 469 -9.63 -21.32 -9.21
CA PRO A 469 -8.71 -20.24 -8.89
C PRO A 469 -7.24 -20.69 -8.98
N ARG A 470 -6.38 -19.78 -9.38
CA ARG A 470 -4.93 -19.97 -9.46
C ARG A 470 -4.19 -18.66 -9.37
N ALA A 471 -2.96 -18.70 -8.87
CA ALA A 471 -2.14 -17.52 -8.67
C ALA A 471 -0.82 -17.60 -9.45
N ILE A 472 -0.41 -16.46 -10.03
CA ILE A 472 0.94 -16.23 -10.52
C ILE A 472 1.49 -15.03 -9.76
N ARG A 473 2.66 -15.20 -9.12
CA ARG A 473 3.30 -14.18 -8.31
C ARG A 473 4.69 -13.86 -8.84
N TYR A 474 5.08 -12.60 -8.78
CA TYR A 474 6.38 -12.14 -9.28
C TYR A 474 6.88 -10.93 -8.49
N PRO A 475 8.24 -10.74 -8.42
CA PRO A 475 8.85 -9.71 -7.60
C PRO A 475 8.69 -8.29 -8.19
N ARG A 476 9.05 -7.31 -7.38
CA ARG A 476 9.18 -5.91 -7.81
C ARG A 476 10.48 -5.70 -8.59
N GLY A 477 10.40 -5.08 -9.76
CA GLY A 477 11.59 -4.67 -10.54
C GLY A 477 11.89 -5.57 -11.72
N GLY A 478 13.17 -5.64 -12.08
CA GLY A 478 13.66 -6.46 -13.20
C GLY A 478 14.09 -7.84 -12.77
N GLU A 479 14.28 -8.74 -13.73
CA GLU A 479 14.84 -10.06 -13.48
C GLU A 479 16.34 -9.99 -13.15
N SER A 480 16.84 -10.97 -12.37
CA SER A 480 18.26 -11.18 -12.16
C SER A 480 18.92 -11.68 -13.45
N ALA A 481 20.11 -11.15 -13.77
CA ALA A 481 20.91 -11.62 -14.91
C ALA A 481 21.32 -13.10 -14.74
N VAL A 482 21.52 -13.56 -13.52
CA VAL A 482 21.84 -14.97 -13.22
C VAL A 482 20.65 -15.86 -13.56
N LEU A 483 19.44 -15.52 -13.06
CA LEU A 483 18.23 -16.32 -13.30
C LEU A 483 17.74 -16.23 -14.76
N ALA A 484 17.92 -15.08 -15.40
CA ALA A 484 17.62 -14.90 -16.83
C ALA A 484 18.40 -15.85 -17.74
N ALA A 485 19.68 -16.12 -17.40
CA ALA A 485 20.55 -17.00 -18.19
C ALA A 485 20.07 -18.46 -18.26
N TYR A 486 19.26 -18.90 -17.31
CA TYR A 486 18.69 -20.25 -17.35
C TYR A 486 17.47 -20.39 -18.26
N GLY A 487 16.83 -19.29 -18.66
CA GLY A 487 15.64 -19.32 -19.52
C GLY A 487 14.45 -20.04 -18.88
N CYS A 488 13.68 -20.77 -19.69
CA CYS A 488 12.50 -21.50 -19.23
C CYS A 488 12.49 -22.94 -19.80
N SER A 489 12.39 -23.93 -18.93
CA SER A 489 12.26 -25.35 -19.32
C SER A 489 10.81 -25.76 -19.64
N GLY A 490 9.84 -24.97 -19.19
CA GLY A 490 8.41 -25.30 -19.23
C GLY A 490 7.96 -26.33 -18.19
N LYS A 491 8.82 -26.72 -17.26
CA LYS A 491 8.51 -27.68 -16.20
C LYS A 491 8.04 -26.98 -14.92
N ALA A 492 7.35 -27.72 -14.07
CA ALA A 492 6.90 -27.25 -12.76
C ALA A 492 8.07 -26.94 -11.81
N TYR A 493 9.20 -27.59 -11.99
CA TYR A 493 10.46 -27.36 -11.28
C TYR A 493 11.67 -27.68 -12.18
N ASP A 494 12.82 -27.13 -11.84
CA ASP A 494 14.09 -27.34 -12.50
C ASP A 494 15.18 -27.74 -11.52
N ARG A 495 16.03 -28.68 -11.89
CA ARG A 495 17.29 -28.96 -11.21
C ARG A 495 18.37 -28.05 -11.82
N MET A 496 18.61 -26.91 -11.16
CA MET A 496 19.46 -25.81 -11.67
C MET A 496 20.95 -26.13 -11.58
N HIS A 497 21.34 -26.91 -10.57
CA HIS A 497 22.70 -27.35 -10.34
C HIS A 497 22.72 -28.82 -9.92
N THR A 498 23.74 -29.54 -10.39
CA THR A 498 23.95 -30.95 -10.09
C THR A 498 25.41 -31.17 -9.74
N ALA A 499 25.69 -31.71 -8.55
CA ALA A 499 27.02 -32.00 -8.08
C ALA A 499 27.20 -33.54 -7.88
N PRO A 500 28.30 -34.16 -8.40
CA PRO A 500 28.55 -35.57 -8.19
C PRO A 500 28.61 -35.93 -6.70
N GLY A 501 27.80 -36.91 -6.30
CA GLY A 501 27.77 -37.38 -4.90
C GLY A 501 27.03 -36.45 -3.94
N ALA A 502 26.17 -35.53 -4.45
CA ALA A 502 25.39 -34.65 -3.61
C ALA A 502 24.56 -35.38 -2.56
N GLN A 503 24.67 -34.93 -1.33
CA GLN A 503 23.91 -35.45 -0.17
C GLN A 503 22.91 -34.40 0.34
N VAL A 504 22.93 -33.19 -0.20
CA VAL A 504 22.07 -32.09 0.18
C VAL A 504 21.30 -31.62 -1.03
N ALA A 505 19.98 -31.50 -0.88
CA ALA A 505 19.13 -30.74 -1.81
C ALA A 505 18.86 -29.35 -1.24
N LEU A 506 19.19 -28.31 -1.99
CA LEU A 506 18.80 -26.93 -1.71
C LEU A 506 17.61 -26.61 -2.59
N VAL A 507 16.49 -26.23 -1.99
CA VAL A 507 15.22 -26.00 -2.71
C VAL A 507 14.74 -24.59 -2.46
N SER A 508 14.31 -23.90 -3.51
CA SER A 508 13.75 -22.55 -3.40
C SER A 508 12.89 -22.18 -4.61
N TYR A 509 12.35 -20.97 -4.61
CA TYR A 509 11.58 -20.37 -5.71
C TYR A 509 11.79 -18.86 -5.78
N ALA A 510 11.34 -18.24 -6.86
CA ALA A 510 11.50 -16.80 -7.14
C ALA A 510 12.97 -16.33 -7.09
N ASP A 511 13.21 -15.14 -6.57
CA ASP A 511 14.54 -14.51 -6.52
C ASP A 511 15.48 -15.17 -5.49
N GLU A 512 14.94 -15.90 -4.50
CA GLU A 512 15.73 -16.60 -3.48
C GLU A 512 16.57 -17.75 -4.06
N VAL A 513 16.22 -18.21 -5.26
CA VAL A 513 17.00 -19.22 -6.00
C VAL A 513 18.44 -18.77 -6.27
N GLU A 514 18.66 -17.46 -6.45
CA GLU A 514 20.02 -16.93 -6.68
C GLU A 514 20.91 -17.11 -5.46
N ASP A 515 20.41 -16.82 -4.25
CA ASP A 515 21.16 -17.03 -2.99
C ASP A 515 21.42 -18.51 -2.73
N VAL A 516 20.44 -19.36 -3.06
CA VAL A 516 20.59 -20.83 -2.95
C VAL A 516 21.65 -21.37 -3.93
N LEU A 517 21.74 -20.85 -5.16
CA LEU A 517 22.80 -21.20 -6.10
C LEU A 517 24.19 -20.79 -5.59
N GLN A 518 24.29 -19.59 -5.04
CA GLN A 518 25.53 -19.09 -4.43
C GLN A 518 25.92 -19.93 -3.18
N ALA A 519 24.94 -20.30 -2.35
CA ALA A 519 25.18 -21.19 -1.21
C ALA A 519 25.72 -22.57 -1.65
N ALA A 520 25.18 -23.13 -2.74
CA ALA A 520 25.67 -24.38 -3.31
C ALA A 520 27.12 -24.27 -3.79
N GLN A 521 27.49 -23.13 -4.37
CA GLN A 521 28.88 -22.88 -4.77
C GLN A 521 29.81 -22.81 -3.54
N ILE A 522 29.43 -22.07 -2.49
CA ILE A 522 30.20 -21.96 -1.24
C ILE A 522 30.42 -23.34 -0.62
N LEU A 523 29.36 -24.16 -0.54
CA LEU A 523 29.43 -25.50 0.02
C LEU A 523 30.26 -26.46 -0.87
N GLY A 524 30.20 -26.32 -2.19
CA GLY A 524 31.00 -27.08 -3.14
C GLY A 524 32.51 -26.84 -2.97
N GLU A 525 32.94 -25.61 -2.76
CA GLU A 525 34.34 -25.24 -2.46
C GLU A 525 34.85 -25.87 -1.15
N GLU A 526 33.93 -26.19 -0.25
CA GLU A 526 34.22 -26.88 1.03
C GLU A 526 34.06 -28.41 0.96
N ASN A 527 33.97 -29.01 -0.22
CA ASN A 527 33.73 -30.40 -0.47
C ASN A 527 32.39 -30.92 0.12
N LEU A 528 31.37 -30.09 0.14
CA LEU A 528 29.99 -30.42 0.49
C LEU A 528 29.08 -30.26 -0.75
N PRO A 529 29.10 -31.23 -1.69
CA PRO A 529 28.36 -31.07 -2.95
C PRO A 529 26.85 -31.06 -2.70
N CYS A 530 26.17 -30.09 -3.28
CA CYS A 530 24.73 -29.89 -3.17
C CYS A 530 24.08 -29.85 -4.56
N ASP A 531 22.87 -30.33 -4.67
CA ASP A 531 22.01 -30.10 -5.81
C ASP A 531 21.04 -28.95 -5.53
N VAL A 532 20.70 -28.16 -6.54
CA VAL A 532 19.79 -27.03 -6.41
C VAL A 532 18.52 -27.27 -7.22
N TYR A 533 17.38 -27.13 -6.58
CA TYR A 533 16.06 -27.23 -7.17
C TYR A 533 15.33 -25.87 -7.09
N LYS A 534 14.86 -25.42 -8.25
CA LYS A 534 14.00 -24.24 -8.37
C LYS A 534 12.56 -24.68 -8.65
N LEU A 535 11.61 -24.20 -7.86
CA LEU A 535 10.19 -24.40 -8.09
C LEU A 535 9.62 -23.25 -8.90
N VAL A 536 8.89 -23.56 -9.98
CA VAL A 536 8.05 -22.61 -10.69
C VAL A 536 6.59 -22.79 -10.30
N LYS A 537 6.09 -24.02 -10.27
CA LYS A 537 4.85 -24.37 -9.58
C LYS A 537 5.18 -24.63 -8.11
N VAL A 538 4.92 -23.60 -7.29
CA VAL A 538 5.30 -23.58 -5.88
C VAL A 538 4.35 -24.42 -5.02
N PHE A 539 3.07 -24.47 -5.40
CA PHE A 539 2.04 -25.24 -4.72
C PHE A 539 0.90 -25.64 -5.68
N PRO A 540 0.28 -26.84 -5.57
CA PRO A 540 0.81 -28.01 -4.85
C PRO A 540 2.03 -28.58 -5.56
N PHE A 541 2.87 -29.31 -4.81
CA PHE A 541 4.02 -30.02 -5.35
C PHE A 541 3.58 -31.14 -6.29
N THR A 542 4.45 -31.45 -7.25
CA THR A 542 4.26 -32.63 -8.10
C THR A 542 4.86 -33.88 -7.42
N ASP A 543 4.28 -35.06 -7.69
CA ASP A 543 4.74 -36.31 -7.07
C ASP A 543 6.20 -36.63 -7.44
N ASP A 544 6.61 -36.32 -8.67
CA ASP A 544 7.97 -36.54 -9.16
C ASP A 544 8.99 -35.64 -8.43
N LEU A 545 8.63 -34.42 -8.05
CA LEU A 545 9.47 -33.58 -7.21
C LEU A 545 9.72 -34.23 -5.85
N ILE A 546 8.66 -34.69 -5.18
CA ILE A 546 8.78 -35.36 -3.87
C ILE A 546 9.65 -36.61 -3.97
N GLU A 547 9.45 -37.42 -5.00
CA GLU A 547 10.25 -38.61 -5.28
C GLU A 547 11.73 -38.29 -5.56
N GLU A 548 12.05 -37.16 -6.15
CA GLU A 548 13.43 -36.71 -6.34
C GLU A 548 14.05 -36.19 -5.04
N ILE A 549 13.37 -35.31 -4.32
CA ILE A 549 13.90 -34.63 -3.13
C ILE A 549 14.09 -35.62 -1.97
N ARG A 550 13.19 -36.60 -1.77
CA ARG A 550 13.29 -37.55 -0.68
C ARG A 550 14.52 -38.48 -0.76
N ARG A 551 15.29 -38.47 -1.85
CA ARG A 551 16.54 -39.25 -2.01
C ARG A 551 17.71 -38.63 -1.26
N TYR A 552 17.62 -37.34 -0.89
CA TYR A 552 18.68 -36.64 -0.18
C TYR A 552 18.52 -36.85 1.32
N PRO A 553 19.61 -37.15 2.05
CA PRO A 553 19.56 -37.23 3.51
C PRO A 553 19.34 -35.87 4.17
N VAL A 554 19.70 -34.77 3.50
CA VAL A 554 19.51 -33.41 4.00
C VAL A 554 18.77 -32.55 2.93
N VAL A 555 17.74 -31.85 3.35
CA VAL A 555 16.99 -30.90 2.51
C VAL A 555 16.96 -29.56 3.19
N LEU A 556 17.45 -28.52 2.52
CA LEU A 556 17.25 -27.13 2.91
C LEU A 556 16.22 -26.49 1.99
N PHE A 557 15.20 -25.88 2.57
CA PHE A 557 14.23 -25.05 1.85
C PHE A 557 14.37 -23.61 2.28
N ALA A 558 14.58 -22.68 1.32
CA ALA A 558 14.70 -21.25 1.56
C ALA A 558 13.59 -20.48 0.83
N GLU A 559 12.94 -19.55 1.52
CA GLU A 559 11.85 -18.76 0.93
C GLU A 559 11.68 -17.36 1.51
N GLU A 560 11.39 -16.40 0.66
CA GLU A 560 10.95 -15.04 1.03
C GLU A 560 9.45 -15.05 1.44
N CYS A 561 9.11 -15.87 2.43
CA CYS A 561 7.76 -16.02 2.98
C CYS A 561 7.85 -16.14 4.50
N VAL A 562 6.74 -15.89 5.19
CA VAL A 562 6.64 -16.18 6.63
C VAL A 562 6.85 -17.66 6.88
N ALA A 563 7.58 -18.00 7.96
CA ALA A 563 7.89 -19.38 8.28
C ALA A 563 6.63 -20.20 8.56
N CYS A 564 5.76 -19.66 9.41
CA CYS A 564 4.52 -20.34 9.80
C CYS A 564 3.50 -20.36 8.65
N GLY A 565 3.10 -21.53 8.23
CA GLY A 565 2.19 -21.77 7.10
C GLY A 565 2.84 -21.53 5.73
N GLY A 566 4.17 -21.33 5.68
CA GLY A 566 4.93 -21.17 4.44
C GLY A 566 5.01 -22.44 3.61
N ILE A 567 5.53 -22.32 2.40
CA ILE A 567 5.66 -23.43 1.46
C ILE A 567 6.64 -24.49 1.98
N GLY A 568 7.66 -24.06 2.72
CA GLY A 568 8.64 -24.96 3.33
C GLY A 568 8.00 -25.96 4.31
N GLU A 569 7.05 -25.51 5.14
CA GLU A 569 6.31 -26.42 6.03
C GLU A 569 5.47 -27.45 5.25
N HIS A 570 4.88 -27.05 4.13
CA HIS A 570 4.16 -27.97 3.24
C HIS A 570 5.09 -29.00 2.60
N LEU A 571 6.31 -28.61 2.20
CA LEU A 571 7.29 -29.54 1.63
C LEU A 571 7.76 -30.55 2.70
N GLU A 572 8.07 -30.08 3.92
CA GLU A 572 8.44 -30.95 5.03
C GLU A 572 7.35 -32.00 5.29
N ALA A 573 6.09 -31.57 5.39
CA ALA A 573 4.96 -32.46 5.60
C ALA A 573 4.80 -33.48 4.44
N ALA A 574 4.97 -33.06 3.19
CA ALA A 574 4.88 -33.92 2.02
C ALA A 574 6.02 -34.99 2.02
N LEU A 575 7.24 -34.60 2.33
CA LEU A 575 8.39 -35.50 2.45
C LEU A 575 8.17 -36.52 3.57
N TYR A 576 7.70 -36.08 4.73
CA TYR A 576 7.38 -36.96 5.86
C TYR A 576 6.29 -37.96 5.49
N GLN A 577 5.22 -37.54 4.83
CA GLN A 577 4.14 -38.41 4.34
C GLN A 577 4.66 -39.45 3.31
N ALA A 578 5.66 -39.08 2.50
CA ALA A 578 6.33 -39.99 1.57
C ALA A 578 7.31 -40.95 2.26
N GLY A 579 7.39 -40.94 3.60
CA GLY A 579 8.25 -41.81 4.40
C GLY A 579 9.71 -41.37 4.49
N TRP A 580 10.03 -40.12 4.13
CA TRP A 580 11.37 -39.56 4.27
C TRP A 580 11.76 -39.41 5.76
N LYS A 581 13.04 -39.64 6.08
CA LYS A 581 13.57 -39.62 7.45
C LYS A 581 14.87 -38.80 7.56
N GLY A 582 15.14 -37.94 6.61
CA GLY A 582 16.34 -37.09 6.61
C GLY A 582 16.20 -35.87 7.50
N THR A 583 17.18 -34.98 7.42
CA THR A 583 17.23 -33.73 8.13
C THR A 583 16.63 -32.63 7.28
N TYR A 584 15.58 -31.97 7.77
CA TYR A 584 14.96 -30.84 7.10
C TYR A 584 15.40 -29.50 7.73
N ILE A 585 15.80 -28.56 6.89
CA ILE A 585 16.24 -27.22 7.28
C ILE A 585 15.33 -26.21 6.58
N HIS A 586 14.48 -25.55 7.32
CA HIS A 586 13.63 -24.47 6.80
C HIS A 586 14.25 -23.11 7.11
N ARG A 587 14.49 -22.30 6.08
CA ARG A 587 14.90 -20.90 6.18
C ARG A 587 13.83 -20.02 5.56
N ALA A 588 13.21 -19.18 6.38
CA ALA A 588 12.09 -18.31 6.03
C ALA A 588 12.02 -17.12 6.99
N VAL A 589 11.10 -16.22 6.78
CA VAL A 589 10.94 -15.02 7.59
C VAL A 589 10.25 -15.36 8.91
N GLU A 590 11.01 -15.35 10.01
CA GLU A 590 10.48 -15.55 11.37
C GLU A 590 9.92 -14.26 11.98
N ASN A 591 10.63 -13.12 11.79
CA ASN A 591 10.20 -11.82 12.28
C ASN A 591 9.63 -10.99 11.13
N VAL A 592 8.31 -10.79 11.12
CA VAL A 592 7.60 -10.04 10.08
C VAL A 592 7.79 -8.52 10.16
N ARG A 593 8.43 -7.99 11.22
CA ARG A 593 8.72 -6.56 11.38
C ARG A 593 10.03 -6.21 10.68
N LEU A 594 9.99 -6.20 9.36
CA LEU A 594 11.15 -5.91 8.53
C LEU A 594 11.26 -4.40 8.26
N PRO A 595 12.36 -3.74 8.67
CA PRO A 595 12.51 -2.30 8.54
C PRO A 595 12.68 -1.87 7.09
N HIS A 596 12.72 -0.55 6.87
CA HIS A 596 13.22 0.00 5.61
C HIS A 596 14.68 -0.41 5.40
N ALA A 597 15.00 -0.97 4.24
CA ALA A 597 16.34 -1.42 3.90
C ALA A 597 16.49 -1.64 2.38
N THR A 598 17.58 -2.25 1.96
CA THR A 598 17.75 -2.89 0.66
C THR A 598 17.43 -4.38 0.76
N VAL A 599 17.13 -5.04 -0.35
CA VAL A 599 16.88 -6.50 -0.37
C VAL A 599 18.05 -7.29 0.21
N PRO A 600 19.34 -7.03 -0.16
CA PRO A 600 20.48 -7.73 0.47
C PRO A 600 20.55 -7.57 1.99
N GLN A 601 20.28 -6.36 2.51
CA GLN A 601 20.27 -6.12 3.96
C GLN A 601 19.15 -6.89 4.68
N ILE A 602 17.98 -7.02 4.07
CA ILE A 602 16.90 -7.86 4.64
C ILE A 602 17.26 -9.33 4.60
N LYS A 603 17.84 -9.82 3.50
CA LYS A 603 18.29 -11.21 3.39
C LYS A 603 19.35 -11.55 4.45
N GLU A 604 20.33 -10.67 4.65
CA GLU A 604 21.32 -10.80 5.72
C GLU A 604 20.65 -10.84 7.11
N ALA A 605 19.75 -9.90 7.39
CA ALA A 605 19.06 -9.82 8.68
C ALA A 605 18.10 -11.00 8.96
N THR A 606 17.58 -11.64 7.92
CA THR A 606 16.68 -12.82 8.04
C THR A 606 17.41 -14.15 7.87
N GLY A 607 18.71 -14.14 7.57
CA GLY A 607 19.48 -15.37 7.33
C GLY A 607 19.14 -16.07 6.02
N LEU A 608 18.65 -15.32 5.03
CA LEU A 608 18.29 -15.81 3.69
C LEU A 608 19.38 -15.48 2.64
N ASP A 609 20.48 -14.84 3.00
CA ASP A 609 21.62 -14.70 2.11
C ASP A 609 22.44 -15.99 2.00
N ALA A 610 23.19 -16.12 0.92
CA ALA A 610 23.95 -17.31 0.58
C ALA A 610 24.88 -17.81 1.69
N ALA A 611 25.51 -16.90 2.45
CA ALA A 611 26.45 -17.27 3.51
C ALA A 611 25.75 -17.93 4.69
N HIS A 612 24.61 -17.38 5.13
CA HIS A 612 23.79 -17.96 6.20
C HIS A 612 23.14 -19.27 5.78
N LEU A 613 22.67 -19.39 4.54
CA LEU A 613 22.14 -20.65 4.00
C LEU A 613 23.21 -21.76 4.01
N ALA A 614 24.43 -21.45 3.56
CA ALA A 614 25.55 -22.40 3.63
C ALA A 614 25.92 -22.76 5.06
N GLN A 615 25.89 -21.79 5.99
CA GLN A 615 26.14 -22.05 7.42
C GLN A 615 25.10 -22.99 8.02
N ALA A 616 23.82 -22.81 7.68
CA ALA A 616 22.73 -23.67 8.16
C ALA A 616 22.97 -25.14 7.80
N VAL A 617 23.43 -25.42 6.58
CA VAL A 617 23.78 -26.79 6.17
C VAL A 617 24.97 -27.34 6.98
N ARG A 618 26.01 -26.54 7.21
CA ARG A 618 27.20 -26.97 7.99
C ARG A 618 26.86 -27.33 9.43
N GLU A 619 26.04 -26.54 10.08
CA GLU A 619 25.65 -26.73 11.49
C GLU A 619 24.92 -28.05 11.71
N HIS A 620 24.00 -28.39 10.82
CA HIS A 620 23.23 -29.64 10.93
C HIS A 620 24.07 -30.89 10.66
N ARG A 621 25.08 -30.83 9.79
CA ARG A 621 26.01 -31.97 9.59
C ARG A 621 26.97 -32.17 10.75
N LYS A 622 27.40 -31.13 11.46
CA LYS A 622 28.24 -31.28 12.65
C LYS A 622 27.51 -31.96 13.82
N GLY A 623 26.20 -31.74 13.93
CA GLY A 623 25.35 -32.43 14.90
C GLY A 623 25.25 -33.92 14.68
N GLU A 624 25.26 -34.41 13.44
CA GLU A 624 25.22 -35.83 13.09
C GLU A 624 26.55 -36.57 13.34
N THR A 625 27.68 -35.85 13.24
CA THR A 625 29.02 -36.46 13.51
C THR A 625 29.38 -36.51 15.00
N ALA A 626 28.60 -35.85 15.87
CA ALA A 626 28.82 -35.77 17.32
C ALA A 626 27.85 -36.64 18.13
N SER A 627 26.88 -37.29 17.49
CA SER A 627 25.94 -38.29 18.08
C SER A 627 26.29 -39.70 17.64
#